data_4b257837ef14431e0c1a073b90395cc3
#
_entry.id   4b257837ef14431e0c1a073b90395cc3
#
_cell.length_a   1.000
_cell.length_b   1.000
_cell.length_c   1.000
_cell.angle_alpha   90.00
_cell.angle_beta   90.00
_cell.angle_gamma   90.00
#
_symmetry.space_group_name_H-M   'P 1'
#
loop_
_entity.id
_entity.type
_entity.pdbx_description
1 polymer ?
#
loop_
_entity_poly.entity_id
_entity_poly.type
_entity_poly.pdbx_seq_one_letter_code
_entity_poly.pdbx_strand_id
1 'polypeptide(L)'
;MKEKNLHSKNKFNKGYDFDALIKINSKLKTFVSKNQFDVITIDFSNPEAVKELNKALLFSYDKITTWDFPKENLCPPIPGRLDYIHYLADLISTEKDVKILDIGTGATCIYPHLGVAEYNWSFIASDIDFASLDTAQDIIDDNNLGTKIELRKQADENNILKGILKEEDSFSAVMCNPPFFKSAEEAQGANKRK
;
A
#
# COMPACT_ATOMS: atom_id res chain seq x y z
N MET A 1 -21.67 -13.85 1.60
CA MET A 1 -20.38 -13.66 0.91
C MET A 1 -19.40 -14.70 1.44
N LYS A 2 -18.59 -15.36 0.56
CA LYS A 2 -17.48 -16.18 1.07
C LYS A 2 -16.51 -15.26 1.82
N GLU A 3 -16.18 -15.61 3.06
CA GLU A 3 -15.11 -14.93 3.79
C GLU A 3 -13.85 -14.97 2.93
N LYS A 4 -13.25 -13.80 2.72
CA LYS A 4 -11.91 -13.70 2.15
C LYS A 4 -10.98 -14.27 3.22
N ASN A 5 -10.12 -15.19 2.86
CA ASN A 5 -9.17 -15.84 3.78
C ASN A 5 -8.04 -14.84 4.18
N LEU A 6 -8.44 -13.67 4.71
CA LEU A 6 -7.55 -12.62 5.19
C LEU A 6 -7.27 -12.81 6.68
N HIS A 7 -6.26 -12.13 7.18
CA HIS A 7 -5.90 -12.11 8.59
C HIS A 7 -7.10 -11.72 9.48
N SER A 8 -7.24 -12.32 10.67
CA SER A 8 -8.39 -12.11 11.56
C SER A 8 -8.60 -10.63 11.97
N LYS A 9 -7.52 -9.86 12.08
CA LYS A 9 -7.56 -8.42 12.36
C LYS A 9 -7.88 -7.55 11.14
N ASN A 10 -7.89 -8.12 9.92
CA ASN A 10 -8.11 -7.33 8.72
C ASN A 10 -9.57 -6.87 8.63
N LYS A 11 -9.78 -5.57 8.78
CA LYS A 11 -11.12 -4.95 8.80
C LYS A 11 -11.92 -5.15 7.50
N PHE A 12 -11.26 -5.56 6.41
CA PHE A 12 -11.91 -5.82 5.11
C PHE A 12 -12.27 -7.30 4.88
N ASN A 13 -12.11 -8.15 5.88
CA ASN A 13 -12.38 -9.59 5.79
C ASN A 13 -13.86 -9.89 5.46
N LYS A 14 -14.78 -9.06 5.98
CA LYS A 14 -16.23 -9.19 5.76
C LYS A 14 -16.73 -8.53 4.47
N GLY A 15 -15.83 -8.04 3.59
CA GLY A 15 -16.18 -7.32 2.38
C GLY A 15 -16.19 -5.80 2.58
N TYR A 16 -16.90 -5.08 1.69
CA TYR A 16 -16.90 -3.63 1.64
C TYR A 16 -18.29 -3.06 1.92
N ASP A 17 -18.38 -2.08 2.81
CA ASP A 17 -19.55 -1.23 2.98
C ASP A 17 -19.44 -0.06 2.00
N PHE A 18 -20.02 -0.22 0.81
CA PHE A 18 -19.94 0.80 -0.23
C PHE A 18 -20.65 2.10 0.16
N ASP A 19 -21.69 2.07 0.98
CA ASP A 19 -22.37 3.28 1.42
C ASP A 19 -21.47 4.10 2.36
N ALA A 20 -20.75 3.46 3.26
CA ALA A 20 -19.76 4.12 4.10
C ALA A 20 -18.56 4.62 3.27
N LEU A 21 -18.04 3.81 2.34
CA LEU A 21 -16.90 4.17 1.51
C LEU A 21 -17.18 5.34 0.55
N ILE A 22 -18.41 5.44 0.02
CA ILE A 22 -18.84 6.58 -0.81
C ILE A 22 -18.89 7.88 0.00
N LYS A 23 -19.23 7.83 1.29
CA LYS A 23 -19.18 9.01 2.16
C LYS A 23 -17.74 9.49 2.38
N ILE A 24 -16.78 8.58 2.43
CA ILE A 24 -15.36 8.86 2.59
C ILE A 24 -14.77 9.41 1.27
N ASN A 25 -15.06 8.73 0.16
CA ASN A 25 -14.61 9.13 -1.18
C ASN A 25 -15.80 9.20 -2.13
N SER A 26 -16.34 10.40 -2.34
CA SER A 26 -17.53 10.60 -3.17
C SER A 26 -17.36 10.22 -4.65
N LYS A 27 -16.12 10.25 -5.17
CA LYS A 27 -15.81 9.81 -6.54
C LYS A 27 -16.09 8.33 -6.76
N LEU A 28 -15.97 7.51 -5.72
CA LEU A 28 -16.26 6.09 -5.79
C LEU A 28 -17.70 5.81 -6.25
N LYS A 29 -18.64 6.72 -5.96
CA LYS A 29 -20.06 6.57 -6.33
C LYS A 29 -20.26 6.34 -7.84
N THR A 30 -19.43 6.95 -8.68
CA THR A 30 -19.56 6.84 -10.14
C THR A 30 -19.20 5.46 -10.69
N PHE A 31 -18.51 4.65 -9.89
CA PHE A 31 -18.03 3.31 -10.26
C PHE A 31 -18.81 2.19 -9.58
N VAL A 32 -19.63 2.51 -8.59
CA VAL A 32 -20.41 1.50 -7.85
C VAL A 32 -21.70 1.17 -8.59
N SER A 33 -21.93 -0.10 -8.83
CA SER A 33 -23.14 -0.61 -9.48
C SER A 33 -23.51 -1.98 -8.96
N LYS A 34 -24.69 -2.47 -9.31
CA LYS A 34 -25.08 -3.86 -9.04
C LYS A 34 -24.60 -4.76 -10.16
N ASN A 35 -24.04 -5.89 -9.80
CA ASN A 35 -23.66 -6.92 -10.77
C ASN A 35 -24.88 -7.80 -11.15
N GLN A 36 -24.68 -8.79 -12.03
CA GLN A 36 -25.71 -9.72 -12.49
C GLN A 36 -26.39 -10.53 -11.37
N PHE A 37 -25.85 -10.53 -10.16
CA PHE A 37 -26.38 -11.21 -8.97
C PHE A 37 -27.01 -10.24 -7.96
N ASP A 38 -27.32 -9.00 -8.40
CA ASP A 38 -27.87 -7.92 -7.57
C ASP A 38 -26.99 -7.51 -6.37
N VAL A 39 -25.67 -7.82 -6.45
CA VAL A 39 -24.67 -7.47 -5.43
C VAL A 39 -24.02 -6.13 -5.79
N ILE A 40 -24.00 -5.20 -4.83
CA ILE A 40 -23.32 -3.91 -4.97
C ILE A 40 -21.81 -4.16 -5.04
N THR A 41 -21.15 -3.63 -6.07
CA THR A 41 -19.74 -3.84 -6.35
C THR A 41 -19.21 -2.76 -7.31
N ILE A 42 -17.92 -2.85 -7.68
CA ILE A 42 -17.32 -2.10 -8.80
C ILE A 42 -16.92 -3.06 -9.91
N ASP A 43 -16.63 -2.51 -11.07
CA ASP A 43 -15.92 -3.26 -12.13
C ASP A 43 -14.42 -3.30 -11.79
N PHE A 44 -13.93 -4.46 -11.32
CA PHE A 44 -12.52 -4.68 -11.01
C PHE A 44 -11.60 -4.72 -12.22
N SER A 45 -12.13 -4.75 -13.44
CA SER A 45 -11.34 -4.59 -14.67
C SER A 45 -11.05 -3.13 -15.01
N ASN A 46 -11.78 -2.18 -14.39
CA ASN A 46 -11.57 -0.75 -14.56
C ASN A 46 -10.53 -0.24 -13.55
N PRO A 47 -9.32 0.18 -14.00
CA PRO A 47 -8.26 0.65 -13.09
C PRO A 47 -8.64 1.88 -12.26
N GLU A 48 -9.47 2.78 -12.81
CA GLU A 48 -9.93 3.97 -12.08
C GLU A 48 -10.90 3.59 -10.95
N ALA A 49 -11.83 2.67 -11.20
CA ALA A 49 -12.72 2.15 -10.19
C ALA A 49 -11.94 1.48 -9.04
N VAL A 50 -10.93 0.67 -9.39
CA VAL A 50 -10.04 0.02 -8.41
C VAL A 50 -9.26 1.06 -7.62
N LYS A 51 -8.72 2.10 -8.26
CA LYS A 51 -7.99 3.18 -7.58
C LYS A 51 -8.89 3.93 -6.60
N GLU A 52 -10.10 4.32 -7.02
CA GLU A 52 -11.03 5.06 -6.15
C GLU A 52 -11.57 4.20 -5.00
N LEU A 53 -11.75 2.89 -5.20
CA LEU A 53 -12.05 1.97 -4.10
C LEU A 53 -10.89 1.91 -3.10
N ASN A 54 -9.66 1.68 -3.56
CA ASN A 54 -8.49 1.61 -2.68
C ASN A 54 -8.22 2.93 -1.94
N LYS A 55 -8.46 4.09 -2.58
CA LYS A 55 -8.46 5.39 -1.90
C LYS A 55 -9.47 5.41 -0.75
N ALA A 56 -10.71 5.02 -1.00
CA ALA A 56 -11.76 5.00 0.04
C ALA A 56 -11.39 4.07 1.20
N LEU A 57 -10.81 2.89 0.90
CA LEU A 57 -10.35 1.95 1.93
C LEU A 57 -9.22 2.57 2.76
N LEU A 58 -8.26 3.24 2.14
CA LEU A 58 -7.13 3.86 2.82
C LEU A 58 -7.57 5.08 3.63
N PHE A 59 -8.42 5.94 3.08
CA PHE A 59 -8.98 7.12 3.76
C PHE A 59 -9.94 6.77 4.91
N SER A 60 -10.32 5.48 5.06
CA SER A 60 -11.02 5.02 6.27
C SER A 60 -10.13 5.00 7.52
N TYR A 61 -8.86 5.35 7.38
CA TYR A 61 -7.96 5.65 8.48
C TYR A 61 -7.81 7.15 8.64
N ASP A 62 -8.04 7.68 9.82
CA ASP A 62 -8.04 9.13 10.11
C ASP A 62 -6.71 9.83 9.77
N LYS A 63 -5.62 9.08 9.74
CA LYS A 63 -4.27 9.61 9.47
C LYS A 63 -3.96 9.78 7.99
N ILE A 64 -4.77 9.26 7.07
CA ILE A 64 -4.51 9.28 5.64
C ILE A 64 -5.68 9.92 4.93
N THR A 65 -5.47 11.11 4.39
CA THR A 65 -6.49 11.92 3.73
C THR A 65 -6.19 12.17 2.25
N THR A 66 -4.93 11.97 1.84
CA THR A 66 -4.47 12.10 0.46
C THR A 66 -3.65 10.88 0.08
N TRP A 67 -3.86 10.37 -1.13
CA TRP A 67 -3.09 9.28 -1.69
C TRP A 67 -3.35 9.23 -3.19
N ASP A 68 -2.44 9.81 -3.94
CA ASP A 68 -2.51 9.83 -5.40
C ASP A 68 -1.14 9.57 -6.03
N PHE A 69 -1.14 8.99 -7.21
CA PHE A 69 0.07 8.59 -7.91
C PHE A 69 -0.20 8.50 -9.41
N PRO A 70 0.83 8.59 -10.27
CA PRO A 70 0.69 8.48 -11.72
C PRO A 70 0.01 7.18 -12.16
N LYS A 71 -0.70 7.22 -13.31
CA LYS A 71 -1.49 6.08 -13.82
C LYS A 71 -0.62 4.88 -14.22
N GLU A 72 0.65 5.11 -14.50
CA GLU A 72 1.65 4.12 -14.86
C GLU A 72 2.04 3.23 -13.69
N ASN A 73 1.87 3.74 -12.46
CA ASN A 73 2.17 2.99 -11.26
C ASN A 73 1.05 2.00 -10.92
N LEU A 74 1.45 0.84 -10.46
CA LEU A 74 0.50 -0.19 -10.05
C LEU A 74 -0.28 0.26 -8.81
N CYS A 75 -1.60 0.20 -8.87
CA CYS A 75 -2.46 0.42 -7.71
C CYS A 75 -2.43 -0.82 -6.79
N PRO A 76 -1.85 -0.73 -5.58
CA PRO A 76 -1.77 -1.88 -4.68
C PRO A 76 -3.15 -2.16 -4.06
N PRO A 77 -3.60 -3.44 -4.03
CA PRO A 77 -4.86 -3.81 -3.38
C PRO A 77 -4.72 -3.70 -1.86
N ILE A 78 -5.36 -2.71 -1.25
CA ILE A 78 -5.25 -2.39 0.18
C ILE A 78 -5.50 -3.60 1.10
N PRO A 79 -6.54 -4.44 0.91
CA PRO A 79 -6.78 -5.54 1.83
C PRO A 79 -5.63 -6.55 1.91
N GLY A 80 -5.02 -6.89 0.76
CA GLY A 80 -3.89 -7.82 0.74
C GLY A 80 -2.60 -7.19 1.31
N ARG A 81 -2.40 -5.87 1.13
CA ARG A 81 -1.26 -5.17 1.71
C ARG A 81 -1.39 -5.03 3.22
N LEU A 82 -2.60 -4.74 3.70
CA LEU A 82 -2.91 -4.71 5.12
C LEU A 82 -2.73 -6.08 5.78
N ASP A 83 -3.07 -7.15 5.06
CA ASP A 83 -2.86 -8.52 5.52
C ASP A 83 -1.38 -8.79 5.85
N TYR A 84 -0.48 -8.39 4.95
CA TYR A 84 0.95 -8.50 5.16
C TYR A 84 1.41 -7.75 6.42
N ILE A 85 0.91 -6.52 6.64
CA ILE A 85 1.22 -5.73 7.83
C ILE A 85 0.74 -6.43 9.11
N HIS A 86 -0.45 -7.04 9.10
CA HIS A 86 -0.95 -7.79 10.26
C HIS A 86 -0.11 -9.04 10.58
N TYR A 87 0.29 -9.82 9.56
CA TYR A 87 1.18 -10.97 9.77
C TYR A 87 2.55 -10.55 10.29
N LEU A 88 3.10 -9.45 9.78
CA LEU A 88 4.34 -8.88 10.29
C LEU A 88 4.18 -8.44 11.76
N ALA A 89 3.04 -7.82 12.10
CA ALA A 89 2.74 -7.41 13.47
C ALA A 89 2.67 -8.59 14.44
N ASP A 90 2.10 -9.72 14.02
CA ASP A 90 2.06 -10.91 14.87
C ASP A 90 3.46 -11.50 15.08
N LEU A 91 4.34 -11.40 14.08
CA LEU A 91 5.73 -11.86 14.16
C LEU A 91 6.59 -11.03 15.15
N ILE A 92 6.35 -9.71 15.21
CA ILE A 92 7.09 -8.76 16.05
C ILE A 92 6.26 -8.26 17.25
N SER A 93 5.26 -9.02 17.67
CA SER A 93 4.23 -8.59 18.64
C SER A 93 4.76 -8.12 20.01
N THR A 94 5.98 -8.50 20.38
CA THR A 94 6.61 -8.13 21.64
C THR A 94 7.49 -6.88 21.56
N GLU A 95 7.72 -6.37 20.36
CA GLU A 95 8.58 -5.21 20.11
C GLU A 95 7.88 -3.91 20.53
N LYS A 96 8.67 -2.98 21.08
CA LYS A 96 8.26 -1.59 21.35
C LYS A 96 8.99 -0.67 20.39
N ASP A 97 8.38 0.47 20.08
CA ASP A 97 8.97 1.50 19.20
C ASP A 97 9.42 0.91 17.86
N VAL A 98 8.53 0.12 17.25
CA VAL A 98 8.80 -0.64 16.04
C VAL A 98 9.25 0.27 14.90
N LYS A 99 10.42 -0.04 14.33
CA LYS A 99 10.98 0.58 13.13
C LYS A 99 11.21 -0.48 12.05
N ILE A 100 10.67 -0.25 10.87
CA ILE A 100 10.72 -1.18 9.74
C ILE A 100 11.55 -0.57 8.61
N LEU A 101 12.34 -1.40 7.93
CA LEU A 101 12.93 -1.07 6.64
C LEU A 101 12.06 -1.66 5.54
N ASP A 102 11.48 -0.81 4.68
CA ASP A 102 10.74 -1.20 3.48
C ASP A 102 11.61 -1.01 2.23
N ILE A 103 11.94 -2.09 1.53
CA ILE A 103 12.81 -2.09 0.35
C ILE A 103 11.97 -2.18 -0.91
N GLY A 104 12.09 -1.20 -1.81
CA GLY A 104 11.28 -1.09 -3.01
C GLY A 104 9.88 -0.58 -2.69
N THR A 105 9.79 0.54 -1.96
CA THR A 105 8.52 1.10 -1.47
C THR A 105 7.60 1.58 -2.58
N GLY A 106 8.16 1.95 -3.74
CA GLY A 106 7.43 2.48 -4.90
C GLY A 106 6.73 3.81 -4.64
N ALA A 107 6.10 4.34 -5.68
CA ALA A 107 5.42 5.64 -5.64
C ALA A 107 4.26 5.73 -4.65
N THR A 108 3.65 4.59 -4.31
CA THR A 108 2.49 4.56 -3.42
C THR A 108 2.84 4.51 -1.94
N CYS A 109 4.07 4.10 -1.61
CA CYS A 109 4.57 3.96 -0.24
C CYS A 109 3.56 3.25 0.70
N ILE A 110 2.88 2.23 0.16
CA ILE A 110 1.65 1.71 0.78
C ILE A 110 1.88 0.99 2.10
N TYR A 111 2.95 0.22 2.23
CA TYR A 111 3.24 -0.49 3.47
C TYR A 111 3.59 0.43 4.62
N PRO A 112 4.45 1.45 4.44
CA PRO A 112 4.65 2.49 5.45
C PRO A 112 3.35 3.19 5.86
N HIS A 113 2.50 3.60 4.92
CA HIS A 113 1.22 4.23 5.26
C HIS A 113 0.33 3.33 6.10
N LEU A 114 0.17 2.06 5.72
CA LEU A 114 -0.64 1.11 6.48
C LEU A 114 -0.03 0.78 7.85
N GLY A 115 1.28 0.62 7.94
CA GLY A 115 1.96 0.35 9.21
C GLY A 115 1.89 1.52 10.18
N VAL A 116 1.98 2.77 9.70
CA VAL A 116 1.77 3.98 10.51
C VAL A 116 0.31 4.08 10.95
N ALA A 117 -0.64 3.86 10.03
CA ALA A 117 -2.06 4.02 10.31
C ALA A 117 -2.57 2.99 11.32
N GLU A 118 -2.19 1.73 11.16
CA GLU A 118 -2.70 0.61 11.95
C GLU A 118 -1.96 0.43 13.29
N TYR A 119 -0.61 0.57 13.27
CA TYR A 119 0.24 0.21 14.40
C TYR A 119 1.10 1.35 14.92
N ASN A 120 1.03 2.54 14.33
CA ASN A 120 1.86 3.69 14.66
C ASN A 120 3.38 3.42 14.56
N TRP A 121 3.79 2.48 13.69
CA TRP A 121 5.18 2.17 13.45
C TRP A 121 5.94 3.32 12.78
N SER A 122 7.27 3.24 12.80
CA SER A 122 8.14 4.12 12.02
C SER A 122 8.80 3.33 10.89
N PHE A 123 9.11 4.02 9.78
CA PHE A 123 9.68 3.40 8.60
C PHE A 123 10.90 4.16 8.08
N ILE A 124 11.89 3.39 7.62
CA ILE A 124 12.78 3.81 6.55
C ILE A 124 12.27 3.11 5.30
N ALA A 125 11.97 3.86 4.26
CA ALA A 125 11.47 3.33 3.01
C ALA A 125 12.42 3.70 1.88
N SER A 126 12.86 2.71 1.10
CA SER A 126 13.86 2.91 0.07
C SER A 126 13.37 2.48 -1.31
N ASP A 127 13.87 3.17 -2.34
CA ASP A 127 13.65 2.79 -3.73
C ASP A 127 14.84 3.25 -4.59
N ILE A 128 14.99 2.65 -5.76
CA ILE A 128 15.97 3.05 -6.79
C ILE A 128 15.40 4.13 -7.71
N ASP A 129 14.08 4.16 -7.88
CA ASP A 129 13.40 5.10 -8.76
C ASP A 129 13.11 6.43 -8.06
N PHE A 130 13.78 7.48 -8.57
CA PHE A 130 13.62 8.82 -8.00
C PHE A 130 12.21 9.39 -8.17
N ALA A 131 11.57 9.15 -9.32
CA ALA A 131 10.23 9.67 -9.58
C ALA A 131 9.19 9.01 -8.64
N SER A 132 9.39 7.73 -8.32
CA SER A 132 8.58 7.04 -7.30
C SER A 132 8.78 7.64 -5.92
N LEU A 133 10.03 7.91 -5.52
CA LEU A 133 10.32 8.53 -4.21
C LEU A 133 9.77 9.97 -4.11
N ASP A 134 9.82 10.75 -5.19
CA ASP A 134 9.27 12.10 -5.23
C ASP A 134 7.74 12.06 -5.01
N THR A 135 7.05 11.18 -5.74
CA THR A 135 5.61 10.96 -5.52
C THR A 135 5.30 10.47 -4.10
N ALA A 136 6.10 9.55 -3.57
CA ALA A 136 5.92 9.04 -2.21
C ALA A 136 6.13 10.15 -1.17
N GLN A 137 7.09 11.06 -1.39
CA GLN A 137 7.35 12.20 -0.52
C GLN A 137 6.17 13.15 -0.49
N ASP A 138 5.58 13.49 -1.65
CA ASP A 138 4.39 14.33 -1.70
C ASP A 138 3.24 13.73 -0.88
N ILE A 139 3.01 12.42 -0.99
CA ILE A 139 1.96 11.72 -0.21
C ILE A 139 2.27 11.77 1.29
N ILE A 140 3.53 11.58 1.68
CA ILE A 140 3.97 11.64 3.09
C ILE A 140 3.74 13.04 3.66
N ASP A 141 4.12 14.07 2.93
CA ASP A 141 4.02 15.47 3.36
C ASP A 141 2.56 15.91 3.48
N ASP A 142 1.74 15.59 2.49
CA ASP A 142 0.30 15.87 2.48
C ASP A 142 -0.44 15.24 3.67
N ASN A 143 0.03 14.09 4.17
CA ASN A 143 -0.54 13.42 5.34
C ASN A 143 0.20 13.75 6.66
N ASN A 144 1.20 14.63 6.63
CA ASN A 144 2.02 15.01 7.80
C ASN A 144 2.71 13.78 8.46
N LEU A 145 3.16 12.82 7.68
CA LEU A 145 3.77 11.58 8.15
C LEU A 145 5.32 11.59 8.16
N GLY A 146 5.97 12.72 7.85
CA GLY A 146 7.42 12.84 7.76
C GLY A 146 8.19 12.53 9.06
N THR A 147 7.53 12.58 10.23
CA THR A 147 8.12 12.14 11.51
C THR A 147 8.10 10.61 11.68
N LYS A 148 7.35 9.88 10.85
CA LYS A 148 7.16 8.44 10.91
C LYS A 148 7.78 7.70 9.73
N ILE A 149 7.90 8.35 8.57
CA ILE A 149 8.39 7.74 7.34
C ILE A 149 9.53 8.60 6.79
N GLU A 150 10.75 8.04 6.75
CA GLU A 150 11.93 8.62 6.11
C GLU A 150 12.17 7.88 4.79
N LEU A 151 12.25 8.63 3.68
CA LEU A 151 12.62 8.07 2.38
C LEU A 151 14.13 8.10 2.18
N ARG A 152 14.68 7.01 1.62
CA ARG A 152 16.09 6.91 1.24
C ARG A 152 16.24 6.38 -0.17
N LYS A 153 16.99 7.12 -1.01
CA LYS A 153 17.27 6.70 -2.38
C LYS A 153 18.43 5.68 -2.40
N GLN A 154 18.19 4.54 -3.04
CA GLN A 154 19.26 3.66 -3.46
C GLN A 154 19.89 4.16 -4.77
N ALA A 155 21.14 4.60 -4.69
CA ALA A 155 21.84 5.20 -5.82
C ALA A 155 22.49 4.17 -6.76
N ASP A 156 22.65 2.92 -6.30
CA ASP A 156 23.29 1.84 -7.05
C ASP A 156 22.37 0.63 -7.12
N GLU A 157 21.86 0.32 -8.31
CA GLU A 157 20.94 -0.79 -8.56
C GLU A 157 21.50 -2.19 -8.21
N ASN A 158 22.83 -2.32 -8.14
CA ASN A 158 23.50 -3.56 -7.76
C ASN A 158 23.58 -3.77 -6.24
N ASN A 159 23.18 -2.76 -5.46
CA ASN A 159 23.16 -2.81 -4.01
C ASN A 159 21.73 -2.70 -3.48
N ILE A 160 21.41 -3.47 -2.46
CA ILE A 160 20.11 -3.39 -1.78
C ILE A 160 20.24 -2.53 -0.52
N LEU A 161 21.18 -2.86 0.34
CA LEU A 161 21.34 -2.25 1.66
C LEU A 161 22.47 -1.25 1.75
N LYS A 162 23.55 -1.47 0.98
CA LYS A 162 24.71 -0.59 0.98
C LYS A 162 24.31 0.80 0.45
N GLY A 163 24.60 1.84 1.22
CA GLY A 163 24.18 3.22 0.91
C GLY A 163 22.80 3.58 1.46
N ILE A 164 21.99 2.60 1.89
CA ILE A 164 20.71 2.81 2.55
C ILE A 164 20.86 2.80 4.07
N LEU A 165 21.59 1.80 4.60
CA LEU A 165 21.79 1.67 6.04
C LEU A 165 22.79 2.69 6.55
N LYS A 166 22.49 3.30 7.69
CA LYS A 166 23.37 4.16 8.49
C LYS A 166 23.82 3.37 9.73
N GLU A 167 24.92 3.78 10.33
CA GLU A 167 25.52 3.08 11.48
C GLU A 167 24.58 3.04 12.70
N GLU A 168 23.77 4.09 12.84
CA GLU A 168 22.82 4.22 13.95
C GLU A 168 21.47 3.51 13.71
N ASP A 169 21.27 2.90 12.53
CA ASP A 169 19.99 2.24 12.23
C ASP A 169 19.83 0.94 12.99
N SER A 170 18.63 0.77 13.55
CA SER A 170 18.16 -0.49 14.12
C SER A 170 16.72 -0.73 13.68
N PHE A 171 16.42 -1.93 13.27
CA PHE A 171 15.11 -2.30 12.74
C PHE A 171 14.54 -3.52 13.45
N SER A 172 13.24 -3.47 13.75
CA SER A 172 12.47 -4.61 14.26
C SER A 172 12.23 -5.64 13.15
N ALA A 173 12.11 -5.19 11.90
CA ALA A 173 12.00 -6.06 10.73
C ALA A 173 12.44 -5.35 9.45
N VAL A 174 12.74 -6.15 8.43
CA VAL A 174 12.97 -5.73 7.05
C VAL A 174 11.91 -6.38 6.18
N MET A 175 11.30 -5.61 5.29
CA MET A 175 10.32 -6.10 4.35
C MET A 175 10.65 -5.69 2.93
N CYS A 176 10.19 -6.48 1.97
CA CYS A 176 10.34 -6.21 0.54
C CYS A 176 9.18 -6.86 -0.22
N ASN A 177 8.62 -6.14 -1.15
CA ASN A 177 7.68 -6.70 -2.12
C ASN A 177 8.23 -6.47 -3.53
N PRO A 178 9.18 -7.32 -3.99
CA PRO A 178 9.88 -7.09 -5.24
C PRO A 178 8.94 -7.21 -6.45
N PRO A 179 9.28 -6.62 -7.59
CA PRO A 179 8.53 -6.79 -8.82
C PRO A 179 8.52 -8.26 -9.25
N PHE A 180 7.34 -8.80 -9.58
CA PHE A 180 7.19 -10.19 -10.04
C PHE A 180 7.64 -10.41 -11.49
N PHE A 181 7.77 -9.34 -12.28
CA PHE A 181 8.16 -9.35 -13.68
C PHE A 181 9.31 -8.38 -13.92
N LYS A 182 10.20 -8.74 -14.83
CA LYS A 182 11.35 -7.90 -15.20
C LYS A 182 10.98 -6.68 -16.04
N SER A 183 9.82 -6.72 -16.71
CA SER A 183 9.31 -5.62 -17.52
C SER A 183 7.78 -5.59 -17.57
N ALA A 184 7.21 -4.43 -17.93
CA ALA A 184 5.78 -4.27 -18.16
C ALA A 184 5.25 -5.17 -19.28
N GLU A 185 6.07 -5.45 -20.29
CA GLU A 185 5.73 -6.33 -21.42
C GLU A 185 5.60 -7.79 -20.96
N GLU A 186 6.49 -8.25 -20.08
CA GLU A 186 6.43 -9.58 -19.47
C GLU A 186 5.17 -9.75 -18.63
N ALA A 187 4.82 -8.74 -17.83
CA ALA A 187 3.61 -8.71 -17.03
C ALA A 187 2.34 -8.77 -17.89
N GLN A 188 2.28 -8.00 -18.99
CA GLN A 188 1.17 -8.04 -19.94
C GLN A 188 1.06 -9.39 -20.66
N GLY A 189 2.19 -9.99 -21.03
CA GLY A 189 2.24 -11.32 -21.63
C GLY A 189 1.71 -12.42 -20.72
N ALA A 190 1.96 -12.34 -19.42
CA ALA A 190 1.46 -13.29 -18.43
C ALA A 190 -0.06 -13.16 -18.20
N ASN A 191 -0.60 -11.93 -18.22
CA ASN A 191 -2.03 -11.68 -18.06
C ASN A 191 -2.87 -12.12 -19.28
N LYS A 192 -2.30 -12.14 -20.47
CA LYS A 192 -2.98 -12.62 -21.69
C LYS A 192 -3.08 -14.15 -21.78
N ARG A 193 -2.39 -14.90 -20.91
CA ARG A 193 -2.38 -16.38 -20.88
C ARG A 193 -3.35 -16.98 -19.86
N LYS A 194 -4.12 -16.15 -19.16
CA LYS A 194 -5.22 -16.55 -18.26
C LYS A 194 -6.57 -16.29 -18.92
#